data_35e021e4e9dae3b99a61bcbef1edcdb4
#
_entry.id   35e021e4e9dae3b99a61bcbef1edcdb4
#
_cell.length_a   1.000
_cell.length_b   1.000
_cell.length_c   1.000
_cell.angle_alpha   90.00
_cell.angle_beta   90.00
_cell.angle_gamma   90.00
#
_symmetry.space_group_name_H-M   'P 1'
#
loop_
_entity.id
_entity.type
_entity.pdbx_description
1 polymer ?
#
loop_
_entity_poly.entity_id
_entity_poly.type
_entity_poly.pdbx_seq_one_letter_code
_entity_poly.pdbx_strand_id
1 'polypeptide(L)'
;MSATHLALLRGINLGPKNKIPMPDLAEVFTKAGCKDVRTYIQSGNVIFEAIPEISIRLPELIAKEIQKRFGHKVPVVLRTTGEMREVVRENPFFKEGAAEDILHVMFLTDLPKPGAAKSLDPDRSPPNRFMVRGKEIYLLFPAGFARTKLTSSYFDSKLGTIGTVRSWRTVTKLLELMKERNLTPRRRDAK
;
A
#
# COMPACT_ATOMS: atom_id res chain seq x y z
N MET A 1 -2.69 -2.38 -22.97
CA MET A 1 -2.87 -0.94 -22.65
C MET A 1 -2.24 -0.66 -21.32
N SER A 2 -1.66 0.53 -21.10
CA SER A 2 -1.12 0.95 -19.80
C SER A 2 -2.25 1.23 -18.82
N ALA A 3 -2.06 0.85 -17.57
CA ALA A 3 -3.00 1.14 -16.48
C ALA A 3 -2.28 1.85 -15.33
N THR A 4 -3.03 2.65 -14.56
CA THR A 4 -2.51 3.31 -13.37
C THR A 4 -2.45 2.33 -12.20
N HIS A 5 -1.28 2.27 -11.58
CA HIS A 5 -0.97 1.43 -10.43
C HIS A 5 -0.47 2.27 -9.26
N LEU A 6 -0.58 1.69 -8.07
CA LEU A 6 -0.02 2.18 -6.83
C LEU A 6 0.91 1.12 -6.27
N ALA A 7 2.16 1.50 -5.98
CA ALA A 7 3.08 0.72 -5.16
C ALA A 7 3.14 1.29 -3.74
N LEU A 8 3.03 0.40 -2.77
CA LEU A 8 3.13 0.67 -1.35
C LEU A 8 4.35 -0.05 -0.79
N LEU A 9 5.39 0.68 -0.50
CA LEU A 9 6.63 0.13 0.06
C LEU A 9 6.50 0.02 1.57
N ARG A 10 7.07 -1.07 2.14
CA ARG A 10 7.02 -1.29 3.57
C ARG A 10 8.27 -0.79 4.27
N GLY A 11 8.08 -0.01 5.33
CA GLY A 11 9.12 0.28 6.33
C GLY A 11 10.28 1.15 5.84
N ILE A 12 10.07 1.96 4.79
CA ILE A 12 11.06 2.95 4.37
C ILE A 12 10.86 4.28 5.11
N ASN A 13 11.94 5.02 5.28
CA ASN A 13 11.96 6.37 5.87
C ASN A 13 11.32 6.47 7.27
N LEU A 14 11.31 5.38 8.03
CA LEU A 14 10.88 5.36 9.43
C LEU A 14 12.07 5.68 10.34
N GLY A 15 12.13 6.91 10.85
CA GLY A 15 13.27 7.36 11.67
C GLY A 15 14.59 7.36 10.88
N PRO A 16 15.73 6.94 11.50
CA PRO A 16 17.04 6.96 10.83
C PRO A 16 17.28 5.79 9.88
N LYS A 17 16.45 4.73 9.94
CA LYS A 17 16.65 3.48 9.19
C LYS A 17 15.94 3.51 7.83
N ASN A 18 16.45 2.69 6.90
CA ASN A 18 15.86 2.46 5.57
C ASN A 18 15.59 3.78 4.81
N LYS A 19 16.54 4.69 4.84
CA LYS A 19 16.46 5.96 4.12
C LYS A 19 16.52 5.74 2.63
N ILE A 20 15.48 6.16 1.92
CA ILE A 20 15.41 6.17 0.45
C ILE A 20 14.87 7.54 0.04
N PRO A 21 15.67 8.39 -0.59
CA PRO A 21 15.19 9.66 -1.13
C PRO A 21 14.08 9.43 -2.15
N MET A 22 13.00 10.19 -2.08
CA MET A 22 11.84 9.99 -2.96
C MET A 22 12.15 10.20 -4.45
N PRO A 23 13.04 11.12 -4.86
CA PRO A 23 13.50 11.20 -6.25
C PRO A 23 14.22 9.94 -6.71
N ASP A 24 15.09 9.36 -5.89
CA ASP A 24 15.80 8.11 -6.21
C ASP A 24 14.83 6.94 -6.33
N LEU A 25 13.82 6.88 -5.46
CA LEU A 25 12.77 5.86 -5.56
C LEU A 25 11.98 6.01 -6.87
N ALA A 26 11.62 7.23 -7.28
CA ALA A 26 10.96 7.47 -8.55
C ALA A 26 11.82 7.03 -9.74
N GLU A 27 13.13 7.29 -9.69
CA GLU A 27 14.08 6.85 -10.71
C GLU A 27 14.11 5.31 -10.84
N VAL A 28 14.08 4.57 -9.73
CA VAL A 28 14.03 3.10 -9.73
C VAL A 28 12.81 2.60 -10.52
N PHE A 29 11.63 3.18 -10.32
CA PHE A 29 10.43 2.82 -11.07
C PHE A 29 10.52 3.19 -12.55
N THR A 30 11.06 4.36 -12.86
CA THR A 30 11.25 4.81 -14.25
C THR A 30 12.19 3.87 -15.01
N LYS A 31 13.31 3.48 -14.39
CA LYS A 31 14.27 2.51 -14.97
C LYS A 31 13.66 1.12 -15.15
N ALA A 32 12.69 0.75 -14.32
CA ALA A 32 11.93 -0.49 -14.45
C ALA A 32 10.89 -0.47 -15.59
N GLY A 33 10.79 0.63 -16.34
CA GLY A 33 9.87 0.78 -17.48
C GLY A 33 8.52 1.38 -17.13
N CYS A 34 8.34 1.88 -15.90
CA CYS A 34 7.14 2.60 -15.50
C CYS A 34 7.14 4.01 -16.11
N LYS A 35 5.94 4.48 -16.46
CA LYS A 35 5.71 5.84 -16.98
C LYS A 35 4.99 6.68 -15.91
N ASP A 36 5.10 7.99 -16.06
CA ASP A 36 4.41 8.96 -15.21
C ASP A 36 4.53 8.70 -13.71
N VAL A 37 5.73 8.38 -13.27
CA VAL A 37 6.04 8.03 -11.89
C VAL A 37 5.92 9.25 -10.99
N ARG A 38 5.11 9.15 -9.95
CA ARG A 38 4.94 10.18 -8.90
C ARG A 38 4.99 9.54 -7.52
N THR A 39 5.64 10.20 -6.60
CA THR A 39 5.67 9.79 -5.20
C THR A 39 4.72 10.67 -4.38
N TYR A 40 4.16 10.11 -3.30
CA TYR A 40 3.32 10.84 -2.37
C TYR A 40 3.84 10.63 -0.95
N ILE A 41 4.17 11.72 -0.26
CA ILE A 41 4.82 11.76 1.05
C ILE A 41 6.05 10.83 1.17
N GLN A 42 6.71 10.81 2.34
CA GLN A 42 7.97 10.06 2.54
C GLN A 42 7.78 8.56 2.84
N SER A 43 6.55 8.06 2.88
CA SER A 43 6.24 6.70 3.36
C SER A 43 6.23 5.61 2.27
N GLY A 44 6.79 5.90 1.10
CA GLY A 44 6.92 4.90 0.03
C GLY A 44 5.62 4.60 -0.71
N ASN A 45 4.90 5.64 -1.09
CA ASN A 45 3.75 5.54 -1.98
C ASN A 45 4.18 6.04 -3.35
N VAL A 46 4.06 5.19 -4.37
CA VAL A 46 4.45 5.51 -5.76
C VAL A 46 3.28 5.21 -6.70
N ILE A 47 2.81 6.24 -7.39
CA ILE A 47 1.78 6.12 -8.43
C ILE A 47 2.48 6.15 -9.78
N PHE A 48 2.13 5.23 -10.67
CA PHE A 48 2.77 5.08 -11.98
C PHE A 48 1.85 4.42 -12.99
N GLU A 49 2.21 4.49 -14.25
CA GLU A 49 1.60 3.72 -15.33
C GLU A 49 2.51 2.58 -15.78
N ALA A 50 1.92 1.41 -15.96
CA ALA A 50 2.61 0.25 -16.52
C ALA A 50 1.67 -0.62 -17.35
N ILE A 51 2.24 -1.36 -18.31
CA ILE A 51 1.56 -2.45 -19.01
C ILE A 51 1.57 -3.71 -18.14
N PRO A 52 0.65 -4.66 -18.34
CA PRO A 52 0.55 -5.87 -17.51
C PRO A 52 1.85 -6.66 -17.39
N GLU A 53 2.61 -6.78 -18.48
CA GLU A 53 3.87 -7.52 -18.54
C GLU A 53 4.93 -6.95 -17.58
N ILE A 54 4.90 -5.64 -17.37
CA ILE A 54 5.79 -4.96 -16.40
C ILE A 54 5.22 -5.10 -15.00
N SER A 55 3.93 -4.81 -14.80
CA SER A 55 3.33 -4.75 -13.47
C SER A 55 3.42 -6.08 -12.71
N ILE A 56 3.28 -7.22 -13.38
CA ILE A 56 3.37 -8.56 -12.75
C ILE A 56 4.74 -8.79 -12.11
N ARG A 57 5.82 -8.37 -12.74
CA ARG A 57 7.19 -8.59 -12.29
C ARG A 57 7.74 -7.46 -11.41
N LEU A 58 7.02 -6.36 -11.35
CA LEU A 58 7.50 -5.11 -10.75
C LEU A 58 7.84 -5.23 -9.26
N PRO A 59 7.04 -5.90 -8.39
CA PRO A 59 7.35 -5.99 -6.98
C PRO A 59 8.74 -6.57 -6.70
N GLU A 60 9.08 -7.68 -7.38
CA GLU A 60 10.38 -8.31 -7.22
C GLU A 60 11.52 -7.48 -7.81
N LEU A 61 11.29 -6.88 -8.98
CA LEU A 61 12.26 -6.04 -9.67
C LEU A 61 12.63 -4.81 -8.82
N ILE A 62 11.63 -4.11 -8.30
CA ILE A 62 11.83 -2.95 -7.43
C ILE A 62 12.51 -3.35 -6.12
N ALA A 63 12.08 -4.44 -5.48
CA ALA A 63 12.69 -4.92 -4.24
C ALA A 63 14.18 -5.28 -4.44
N LYS A 64 14.54 -5.94 -5.55
CA LYS A 64 15.93 -6.25 -5.91
C LYS A 64 16.76 -4.99 -6.17
N GLU A 65 16.22 -4.04 -6.91
CA GLU A 65 16.94 -2.79 -7.21
C GLU A 65 17.14 -1.93 -5.96
N ILE A 66 16.16 -1.86 -5.07
CA ILE A 66 16.29 -1.19 -3.77
C ILE A 66 17.35 -1.88 -2.91
N GLN A 67 17.34 -3.22 -2.86
CA GLN A 67 18.37 -3.99 -2.12
C GLN A 67 19.77 -3.70 -2.66
N LYS A 68 19.93 -3.67 -3.99
CA LYS A 68 21.21 -3.42 -4.65
C LYS A 68 21.71 -1.99 -4.40
N ARG A 69 20.83 -0.98 -4.53
CA ARG A 69 21.20 0.43 -4.50
C ARG A 69 21.31 0.99 -3.08
N PHE A 70 20.44 0.55 -2.16
CA PHE A 70 20.33 1.11 -0.80
C PHE A 70 20.63 0.09 0.32
N GLY A 71 20.84 -1.19 0.00
CA GLY A 71 21.13 -2.24 0.99
C GLY A 71 19.91 -2.71 1.81
N HIS A 72 18.69 -2.29 1.45
CA HIS A 72 17.47 -2.55 2.23
C HIS A 72 16.57 -3.58 1.55
N LYS A 73 16.08 -4.56 2.33
CA LYS A 73 15.02 -5.49 1.90
C LYS A 73 13.66 -4.82 2.12
N VAL A 74 13.04 -4.37 1.04
CA VAL A 74 11.78 -3.63 1.09
C VAL A 74 10.69 -4.39 0.33
N PRO A 75 9.69 -4.96 1.02
CA PRO A 75 8.51 -5.51 0.38
C PRO A 75 7.72 -4.43 -0.34
N VAL A 76 7.20 -4.77 -1.52
CA VAL A 76 6.41 -3.88 -2.38
C VAL A 76 5.05 -4.50 -2.63
N VAL A 77 4.00 -3.81 -2.24
CA VAL A 77 2.61 -4.20 -2.50
C VAL A 77 2.06 -3.37 -3.64
N LEU A 78 1.43 -4.00 -4.62
CA LEU A 78 0.79 -3.30 -5.73
C LEU A 78 -0.73 -3.32 -5.60
N ARG A 79 -1.36 -2.22 -6.04
CA ARG A 79 -2.81 -2.12 -6.25
C ARG A 79 -3.11 -1.34 -7.53
N THR A 80 -4.12 -1.77 -8.23
CA THR A 80 -4.73 -1.03 -9.34
C THR A 80 -5.69 0.03 -8.84
N THR A 81 -6.08 0.97 -9.69
CA THR A 81 -7.12 1.96 -9.36
C THR A 81 -8.46 1.29 -9.01
N GLY A 82 -8.78 0.15 -9.68
CA GLY A 82 -9.98 -0.64 -9.39
C GLY A 82 -9.95 -1.19 -7.96
N GLU A 83 -8.87 -1.86 -7.59
CA GLU A 83 -8.69 -2.42 -6.24
C GLU A 83 -8.74 -1.31 -5.17
N MET A 84 -8.11 -0.15 -5.41
CA MET A 84 -8.17 0.97 -4.47
C MET A 84 -9.59 1.55 -4.31
N ARG A 85 -10.40 1.56 -5.37
CA ARG A 85 -11.84 1.93 -5.27
C ARG A 85 -12.60 0.96 -4.38
N GLU A 86 -12.37 -0.35 -4.56
CA GLU A 86 -12.96 -1.39 -3.71
C GLU A 86 -12.56 -1.22 -2.25
N VAL A 87 -11.27 -1.00 -1.97
CA VAL A 87 -10.78 -0.76 -0.61
C VAL A 87 -11.52 0.39 0.07
N VAL A 88 -11.71 1.51 -0.63
CA VAL A 88 -12.42 2.66 -0.06
C VAL A 88 -13.91 2.37 0.11
N ARG A 89 -14.54 1.73 -0.88
CA ARG A 89 -15.97 1.40 -0.84
C ARG A 89 -16.31 0.39 0.27
N GLU A 90 -15.42 -0.58 0.50
CA GLU A 90 -15.72 -1.75 1.33
C GLU A 90 -15.24 -1.64 2.78
N ASN A 91 -14.72 -0.48 3.21
CA ASN A 91 -14.30 -0.31 4.61
C ASN A 91 -15.48 -0.42 5.56
N PRO A 92 -15.54 -1.50 6.39
CA PRO A 92 -16.69 -1.75 7.26
C PRO A 92 -16.82 -0.70 8.35
N PHE A 93 -15.71 -0.27 8.93
CA PHE A 93 -15.71 0.69 10.03
C PHE A 93 -16.09 2.10 9.57
N PHE A 94 -15.72 2.47 8.35
CA PHE A 94 -16.16 3.73 7.75
C PHE A 94 -17.67 3.71 7.49
N LYS A 95 -18.21 2.57 7.03
CA LYS A 95 -19.66 2.37 6.86
C LYS A 95 -20.41 2.40 8.19
N GLU A 96 -19.78 2.00 9.29
CA GLU A 96 -20.31 2.10 10.67
C GLU A 96 -20.23 3.54 11.24
N GLY A 97 -19.68 4.51 10.50
CA GLY A 97 -19.56 5.91 10.92
C GLY A 97 -18.33 6.23 11.77
N ALA A 98 -17.31 5.38 11.75
CA ALA A 98 -16.07 5.66 12.47
C ALA A 98 -15.33 6.87 11.86
N ALA A 99 -14.71 7.70 12.71
CA ALA A 99 -13.94 8.86 12.30
C ALA A 99 -12.70 8.46 11.49
N GLU A 100 -12.33 9.25 10.48
CA GLU A 100 -11.26 8.92 9.53
C GLU A 100 -9.87 8.84 10.16
N ASP A 101 -9.62 9.61 11.20
CA ASP A 101 -8.31 9.72 11.87
C ASP A 101 -7.92 8.48 12.66
N ILE A 102 -8.89 7.65 13.06
CA ILE A 102 -8.67 6.38 13.76
C ILE A 102 -8.68 5.17 12.82
N LEU A 103 -8.92 5.38 11.52
CA LEU A 103 -8.98 4.31 10.52
C LEU A 103 -7.65 4.12 9.80
N HIS A 104 -7.31 2.85 9.59
CA HIS A 104 -6.14 2.43 8.81
C HIS A 104 -6.48 1.22 7.94
N VAL A 105 -5.67 0.99 6.91
CA VAL A 105 -5.74 -0.22 6.09
C VAL A 105 -4.35 -0.82 5.99
N MET A 106 -4.26 -2.12 6.23
CA MET A 106 -3.07 -2.92 5.93
C MET A 106 -3.30 -3.64 4.59
N PHE A 107 -2.42 -3.39 3.64
CA PHE A 107 -2.41 -4.01 2.32
C PHE A 107 -1.46 -5.20 2.33
N LEU A 108 -1.96 -6.38 2.02
CA LEU A 108 -1.18 -7.61 1.96
C LEU A 108 -0.61 -7.84 0.55
N THR A 109 0.56 -8.46 0.45
CA THR A 109 1.13 -8.89 -0.84
C THR A 109 0.27 -9.95 -1.50
N ASP A 110 -0.20 -10.92 -0.70
CA ASP A 110 -0.94 -12.08 -1.16
C ASP A 110 -2.18 -12.32 -0.30
N LEU A 111 -3.08 -13.16 -0.78
CA LEU A 111 -4.19 -13.65 0.04
C LEU A 111 -3.64 -14.39 1.27
N PRO A 112 -4.26 -14.21 2.45
CA PRO A 112 -3.97 -15.03 3.61
C PRO A 112 -4.09 -16.53 3.29
N LYS A 113 -3.25 -17.34 3.92
CA LYS A 113 -3.40 -18.80 3.82
C LYS A 113 -4.83 -19.23 4.20
N PRO A 114 -5.40 -20.24 3.54
CA PRO A 114 -6.74 -20.72 3.87
C PRO A 114 -6.89 -20.99 5.37
N GLY A 115 -7.94 -20.43 5.98
CA GLY A 115 -8.20 -20.59 7.41
C GLY A 115 -7.34 -19.73 8.35
N ALA A 116 -6.26 -19.11 7.88
CA ALA A 116 -5.35 -18.34 8.72
C ALA A 116 -6.03 -17.17 9.44
N ALA A 117 -7.00 -16.51 8.81
CA ALA A 117 -7.74 -15.42 9.43
C ALA A 117 -8.48 -15.85 10.71
N LYS A 118 -8.87 -17.13 10.83
CA LYS A 118 -9.51 -17.68 12.03
C LYS A 118 -8.57 -17.80 13.24
N SER A 119 -7.25 -17.78 13.01
CA SER A 119 -6.23 -17.81 14.07
C SER A 119 -5.92 -16.45 14.67
N LEU A 120 -6.50 -15.40 14.13
CA LEU A 120 -6.36 -14.05 14.66
C LEU A 120 -7.22 -13.89 15.93
N ASP A 121 -6.64 -13.33 16.97
CA ASP A 121 -7.30 -13.02 18.22
C ASP A 121 -8.02 -11.67 18.09
N PRO A 122 -9.37 -11.62 18.11
CA PRO A 122 -10.13 -10.38 17.97
C PRO A 122 -9.93 -9.45 19.19
N ASP A 123 -9.63 -9.99 20.36
CA ASP A 123 -9.48 -9.27 21.62
C ASP A 123 -8.01 -8.98 21.97
N ARG A 124 -7.11 -9.12 20.98
CA ARG A 124 -5.68 -8.91 21.20
C ARG A 124 -5.30 -7.52 21.72
N SER A 125 -6.05 -6.51 21.38
CA SER A 125 -5.70 -5.11 21.69
C SER A 125 -6.93 -4.21 21.85
N PRO A 126 -7.85 -4.47 22.79
CA PRO A 126 -9.01 -3.61 23.00
C PRO A 126 -8.58 -2.18 23.37
N PRO A 127 -9.31 -1.15 22.94
CA PRO A 127 -10.54 -1.17 22.14
C PRO A 127 -10.31 -1.22 20.61
N ASN A 128 -9.09 -1.52 20.17
CA ASN A 128 -8.75 -1.61 18.75
C ASN A 128 -9.45 -2.83 18.11
N ARG A 129 -9.92 -2.66 16.88
CA ARG A 129 -10.62 -3.69 16.11
C ARG A 129 -9.96 -3.88 14.75
N PHE A 130 -10.15 -5.04 14.15
CA PHE A 130 -9.73 -5.31 12.77
C PHE A 130 -10.74 -6.19 12.04
N MET A 131 -10.71 -6.13 10.71
CA MET A 131 -11.48 -7.02 9.84
C MET A 131 -10.66 -7.37 8.60
N VAL A 132 -10.48 -8.67 8.34
CA VAL A 132 -9.78 -9.17 7.14
C VAL A 132 -10.77 -9.36 6.01
N ARG A 133 -10.48 -8.77 4.84
CA ARG A 133 -11.24 -8.96 3.59
C ARG A 133 -10.28 -9.09 2.42
N GLY A 134 -10.18 -10.29 1.86
CA GLY A 134 -9.27 -10.54 0.75
C GLY A 134 -7.81 -10.23 1.10
N LYS A 135 -7.20 -9.30 0.38
CA LYS A 135 -5.82 -8.83 0.60
C LYS A 135 -5.75 -7.59 1.48
N GLU A 136 -6.82 -7.18 2.13
CA GLU A 136 -6.87 -6.01 3.01
C GLU A 136 -7.25 -6.40 4.43
N ILE A 137 -6.65 -5.69 5.40
CA ILE A 137 -7.08 -5.69 6.79
C ILE A 137 -7.48 -4.26 7.13
N TYR A 138 -8.75 -4.05 7.37
CA TYR A 138 -9.27 -2.80 7.88
C TYR A 138 -9.01 -2.73 9.38
N LEU A 139 -8.51 -1.61 9.85
CA LEU A 139 -8.04 -1.42 11.22
C LEU A 139 -8.70 -0.18 11.81
N LEU A 140 -9.21 -0.33 13.03
CA LEU A 140 -9.83 0.73 13.81
C LEU A 140 -9.01 0.90 15.10
N PHE A 141 -8.44 2.09 15.32
CA PHE A 141 -7.54 2.39 16.43
C PHE A 141 -8.04 3.58 17.28
N PRO A 142 -9.11 3.42 18.09
CA PRO A 142 -9.63 4.51 18.92
C PRO A 142 -8.61 5.05 19.92
N ALA A 143 -7.71 4.18 20.41
CA ALA A 143 -6.63 4.54 21.34
C ALA A 143 -5.33 4.99 20.62
N GLY A 144 -5.38 5.19 19.29
CA GLY A 144 -4.23 5.55 18.46
C GLY A 144 -3.35 4.35 18.06
N PHE A 145 -2.52 4.59 17.06
CA PHE A 145 -1.66 3.56 16.45
C PHE A 145 -0.47 3.15 17.34
N ALA A 146 0.05 4.06 18.15
CA ALA A 146 1.34 3.89 18.82
C ALA A 146 1.40 2.76 19.89
N ARG A 147 0.26 2.41 20.49
CA ARG A 147 0.20 1.43 21.60
C ARG A 147 -0.53 0.14 21.24
N THR A 148 -0.87 -0.04 19.98
CA THR A 148 -1.61 -1.23 19.54
C THR A 148 -0.73 -2.49 19.53
N LYS A 149 -1.31 -3.62 19.95
CA LYS A 149 -0.73 -4.96 19.77
C LYS A 149 -1.06 -5.55 18.39
N LEU A 150 -1.88 -4.86 17.57
CA LEU A 150 -2.23 -5.22 16.21
C LEU A 150 -1.14 -4.71 15.25
N THR A 151 0.07 -5.25 15.39
CA THR A 151 1.23 -4.85 14.60
C THR A 151 1.28 -5.56 13.24
N SER A 152 1.99 -4.98 12.27
CA SER A 152 2.21 -5.65 10.98
C SER A 152 2.85 -7.04 11.16
N SER A 153 3.83 -7.17 12.06
CA SER A 153 4.50 -8.45 12.35
C SER A 153 3.54 -9.50 12.93
N TYR A 154 2.56 -9.09 13.73
CA TYR A 154 1.51 -9.99 14.21
C TYR A 154 0.70 -10.57 13.05
N PHE A 155 0.19 -9.70 12.19
CA PHE A 155 -0.60 -10.15 11.03
C PHE A 155 0.25 -10.99 10.06
N ASP A 156 1.48 -10.56 9.76
CA ASP A 156 2.37 -11.31 8.86
C ASP A 156 2.58 -12.74 9.35
N SER A 157 2.90 -12.91 10.63
CA SER A 157 3.17 -14.23 11.22
C SER A 157 1.94 -15.14 11.23
N LYS A 158 0.76 -14.57 11.48
CA LYS A 158 -0.49 -15.33 11.55
C LYS A 158 -1.06 -15.66 10.19
N LEU A 159 -0.99 -14.73 9.24
CA LEU A 159 -1.59 -14.87 7.93
C LEU A 159 -0.66 -15.52 6.89
N GLY A 160 0.63 -15.58 7.17
CA GLY A 160 1.65 -16.15 6.27
C GLY A 160 1.85 -15.33 4.99
N THR A 161 1.61 -14.03 5.08
CA THR A 161 1.81 -13.05 4.01
C THR A 161 2.32 -11.74 4.61
N ILE A 162 2.93 -10.89 3.82
CA ILE A 162 3.51 -9.63 4.28
C ILE A 162 2.58 -8.48 3.92
N GLY A 163 2.44 -7.49 4.82
CA GLY A 163 1.63 -6.32 4.53
C GLY A 163 2.25 -5.00 4.98
N THR A 164 1.67 -3.91 4.51
CA THR A 164 2.06 -2.53 4.88
C THR A 164 0.83 -1.70 5.23
N VAL A 165 0.93 -0.88 6.29
CA VAL A 165 -0.20 -0.11 6.81
C VAL A 165 -0.17 1.32 6.27
N ARG A 166 -1.36 1.86 5.96
CA ARG A 166 -1.57 3.28 5.64
C ARG A 166 -2.76 3.82 6.44
N SER A 167 -2.67 5.08 6.87
CA SER A 167 -3.82 5.78 7.45
C SER A 167 -4.92 5.97 6.40
N TRP A 168 -6.17 6.04 6.83
CA TRP A 168 -7.31 6.23 5.94
C TRP A 168 -7.18 7.48 5.07
N ARG A 169 -6.75 8.58 5.66
CA ARG A 169 -6.47 9.83 4.94
C ARG A 169 -5.45 9.63 3.79
N THR A 170 -4.42 8.81 4.03
CA THR A 170 -3.46 8.47 2.97
C THR A 170 -4.11 7.62 1.88
N VAL A 171 -4.92 6.63 2.26
CA VAL A 171 -5.62 5.73 1.31
C VAL A 171 -6.55 6.50 0.39
N THR A 172 -7.39 7.38 0.94
CA THR A 172 -8.34 8.19 0.17
C THR A 172 -7.62 9.17 -0.74
N LYS A 173 -6.55 9.83 -0.25
CA LYS A 173 -5.75 10.75 -1.07
C LYS A 173 -5.03 10.05 -2.22
N LEU A 174 -4.49 8.86 -1.99
CA LEU A 174 -3.86 8.06 -3.05
C LEU A 174 -4.87 7.69 -4.14
N LEU A 175 -6.08 7.27 -3.76
CA LEU A 175 -7.14 6.99 -4.74
C LEU A 175 -7.53 8.23 -5.56
N GLU A 176 -7.63 9.39 -4.92
CA GLU A 176 -7.88 10.66 -5.60
C GLU A 176 -6.80 10.94 -6.64
N LEU A 177 -5.52 10.90 -6.24
CA LEU A 177 -4.38 11.13 -7.13
C LEU A 177 -4.30 10.13 -8.29
N MET A 178 -4.71 8.88 -8.09
CA MET A 178 -4.78 7.87 -9.15
C MET A 178 -5.89 8.17 -10.16
N LYS A 179 -7.03 8.76 -9.71
CA LYS A 179 -8.16 9.15 -10.58
C LYS A 179 -7.86 10.37 -11.42
N GLU A 180 -7.20 11.39 -10.87
CA GLU A 180 -6.85 12.63 -11.58
C GLU A 180 -6.10 12.36 -12.87
N ARG A 181 -5.26 11.33 -12.92
CA ARG A 181 -4.51 10.94 -14.12
C ARG A 181 -5.37 10.40 -15.25
N ASN A 182 -6.47 9.73 -14.92
CA ASN A 182 -7.39 9.21 -15.92
C ASN A 182 -8.21 10.31 -16.61
N LEU A 183 -8.19 11.53 -16.06
CA LEU A 183 -8.96 12.68 -16.56
C LEU A 183 -8.12 13.64 -17.43
N THR A 184 -6.78 13.52 -17.40
CA THR A 184 -5.92 14.36 -18.25
C THR A 184 -5.87 13.78 -19.66
N PRO A 185 -6.40 14.48 -20.70
CA PRO A 185 -6.28 14.02 -22.07
C PRO A 185 -4.79 13.87 -22.43
N ARG A 186 -4.41 12.76 -23.06
CA ARG A 186 -3.09 12.64 -23.70
C ARG A 186 -2.93 13.84 -24.63
N ARG A 187 -1.95 14.70 -24.38
CA ARG A 187 -1.52 15.65 -25.41
C ARG A 187 -1.22 14.81 -26.65
N ARG A 188 -2.04 14.94 -27.66
CA ARG A 188 -1.74 14.46 -29.00
C ARG A 188 -0.47 15.19 -29.40
N ASP A 189 0.60 14.45 -29.65
CA ASP A 189 1.80 14.99 -30.22
C ASP A 189 1.39 15.78 -31.47
N ALA A 190 1.55 17.10 -31.40
CA ALA A 190 1.45 17.95 -32.55
C ALA A 190 2.61 17.61 -33.47
N LYS A 191 2.28 17.21 -34.68
CA LYS A 191 3.23 16.98 -35.78
C LYS A 191 4.05 18.23 -36.06
#